data_96a916eabd81c7c520d648c6ad66f02d
#
_entry.id   96a916eabd81c7c520d648c6ad66f02d
#
_cell.length_a   1.000
_cell.length_b   1.000
_cell.length_c   1.000
_cell.angle_alpha   90.00
_cell.angle_beta   90.00
_cell.angle_gamma   90.00
#
_symmetry.space_group_name_H-M   'P 1'
#
loop_
_entity.id
_entity.type
_entity.pdbx_description
1 polymer ?
#
loop_
_entity_poly.entity_id
_entity_poly.type
_entity_poly.pdbx_seq_one_letter_code
_entity_poly.pdbx_strand_id
1 'polypeptide(L)'
;SAGCQGYARGNARVLNSPDAAGFAATLTVKQQIDAFLAADKVGSGDMVVLNGGISDVITQMAAVTAGTLTEAQMITNAEQAGRDFAAQVRRVVNAGATHVVVAGTYDLGRSPWATSINKVSLLSEASSRFNRTLLVDIVDLGDRVRYVDAAYYFNLLVNSPGNYSLNNSTTPVCTSVDSGNGIGIGAGQVNSALCTSGTLLAGADPIRYAFADPVYFTPVVNRLFGVYAYDQVRQRW
;
A
#
# COMPACT_ATOMS: atom_id res chain seq x y z
N SER A 1 10.05 -10.26 26.39
CA SER A 1 9.28 -9.47 25.41
C SER A 1 9.09 -10.32 24.17
N ALA A 2 7.87 -10.58 23.78
CA ALA A 2 7.60 -11.16 22.47
C ALA A 2 8.20 -10.21 21.43
N GLY A 3 9.07 -10.75 20.56
CA GLY A 3 9.65 -9.97 19.48
C GLY A 3 8.56 -9.50 18.49
N CYS A 4 8.87 -8.47 17.69
CA CYS A 4 7.98 -8.02 16.62
C CYS A 4 7.69 -9.19 15.66
N GLN A 5 6.42 -9.47 15.41
CA GLN A 5 5.98 -10.56 14.54
C GLN A 5 5.51 -10.00 13.19
N GLY A 6 5.94 -10.62 12.08
CA GLY A 6 5.62 -10.19 10.74
C GLY A 6 4.74 -11.21 10.00
N TYR A 7 3.46 -10.88 9.82
CA TYR A 7 2.52 -11.67 9.03
C TYR A 7 2.35 -11.15 7.59
N ALA A 8 2.84 -9.94 7.32
CA ALA A 8 2.68 -9.26 6.05
C ALA A 8 3.26 -10.04 4.85
N ARG A 9 2.56 -9.98 3.72
CA ARG A 9 3.00 -10.54 2.43
C ARG A 9 2.89 -9.46 1.36
N GLY A 10 3.95 -9.34 0.56
CA GLY A 10 3.94 -8.47 -0.63
C GLY A 10 2.85 -8.89 -1.62
N ASN A 11 2.38 -7.94 -2.42
CA ASN A 11 1.33 -8.11 -3.43
C ASN A 11 -0.03 -8.62 -2.92
N ALA A 12 -0.21 -8.80 -1.60
CA ALA A 12 -1.45 -9.31 -1.01
C ALA A 12 -2.63 -8.37 -1.27
N ARG A 13 -3.76 -8.93 -1.64
CA ARG A 13 -5.06 -8.23 -1.70
C ARG A 13 -5.79 -8.37 -0.37
N VAL A 14 -6.80 -7.54 -0.14
CA VAL A 14 -7.55 -7.54 1.13
C VAL A 14 -8.23 -8.89 1.38
N LEU A 15 -9.09 -9.34 0.47
CA LEU A 15 -9.84 -10.60 0.61
C LEU A 15 -9.60 -11.60 -0.52
N ASN A 16 -9.22 -11.14 -1.69
CA ASN A 16 -9.26 -11.93 -2.91
C ASN A 16 -7.90 -12.54 -3.27
N SER A 17 -7.92 -13.72 -3.89
CA SER A 17 -6.80 -14.40 -4.52
C SER A 17 -7.12 -14.56 -6.02
N PRO A 18 -6.12 -14.62 -6.90
CA PRO A 18 -4.68 -14.48 -6.64
C PRO A 18 -4.27 -13.07 -6.21
N ASP A 19 -3.00 -12.91 -5.79
CA ASP A 19 -2.42 -11.59 -5.50
C ASP A 19 -2.27 -10.73 -6.78
N ALA A 20 -1.74 -9.51 -6.66
CA ALA A 20 -1.59 -8.61 -7.80
C ALA A 20 -0.64 -9.17 -8.89
N ALA A 21 0.34 -9.98 -8.51
CA ALA A 21 1.27 -10.62 -9.45
C ALA A 21 0.75 -11.95 -10.04
N GLY A 22 -0.42 -12.42 -9.59
CA GLY A 22 -1.05 -13.65 -10.08
C GLY A 22 -0.75 -14.90 -9.25
N PHE A 23 -0.11 -14.77 -8.08
CA PHE A 23 0.21 -15.91 -7.22
C PHE A 23 -0.96 -16.25 -6.28
N ALA A 24 -1.52 -17.45 -6.43
CA ALA A 24 -2.64 -17.91 -5.61
C ALA A 24 -2.21 -18.31 -4.17
N ALA A 25 -0.93 -18.61 -3.96
CA ALA A 25 -0.38 -18.99 -2.67
C ALA A 25 -0.14 -17.83 -1.71
N THR A 26 -0.17 -16.57 -2.19
CA THR A 26 -0.01 -15.38 -1.35
C THR A 26 -1.22 -15.22 -0.43
N LEU A 27 -0.97 -15.23 0.88
CA LEU A 27 -2.03 -15.01 1.87
C LEU A 27 -2.60 -13.61 1.73
N THR A 28 -3.93 -13.51 1.60
CA THR A 28 -4.66 -12.24 1.66
C THR A 28 -4.50 -11.56 3.02
N VAL A 29 -4.76 -10.26 3.12
CA VAL A 29 -4.74 -9.55 4.41
C VAL A 29 -5.66 -10.24 5.43
N LYS A 30 -6.85 -10.69 4.99
CA LYS A 30 -7.75 -11.49 5.84
C LYS A 30 -7.06 -12.75 6.38
N GLN A 31 -6.41 -13.52 5.50
CA GLN A 31 -5.74 -14.79 5.91
C GLN A 31 -4.52 -14.53 6.82
N GLN A 32 -3.81 -13.42 6.62
CA GLN A 32 -2.72 -13.00 7.51
C GLN A 32 -3.27 -12.68 8.90
N ILE A 33 -4.40 -11.99 9.00
CA ILE A 33 -5.10 -11.71 10.25
C ILE A 33 -5.66 -13.00 10.86
N ASP A 34 -6.21 -13.92 10.06
CA ASP A 34 -6.66 -15.24 10.54
C ASP A 34 -5.50 -16.01 11.20
N ALA A 35 -4.33 -16.03 10.56
CA ALA A 35 -3.13 -16.68 11.08
C ALA A 35 -2.63 -16.00 12.38
N PHE A 36 -2.60 -14.68 12.41
CA PHE A 36 -2.25 -13.91 13.60
C PHE A 36 -3.17 -14.21 14.78
N LEU A 37 -4.49 -14.11 14.58
CA LEU A 37 -5.47 -14.32 15.65
C LEU A 37 -5.55 -15.79 16.12
N ALA A 38 -5.12 -16.74 15.28
CA ALA A 38 -5.05 -18.16 15.66
C ALA A 38 -3.77 -18.48 16.47
N ALA A 39 -2.67 -17.78 16.20
CA ALA A 39 -1.39 -18.04 16.84
C ALA A 39 -1.22 -17.29 18.16
N ASP A 40 -1.73 -16.07 18.24
CA ASP A 40 -1.46 -15.12 19.32
C ASP A 40 -2.74 -14.54 19.93
N LYS A 41 -2.67 -14.28 21.24
CA LYS A 41 -3.67 -13.44 21.91
C LYS A 41 -3.17 -12.00 21.88
N VAL A 42 -3.96 -11.11 21.30
CA VAL A 42 -3.67 -9.67 21.32
C VAL A 42 -3.79 -9.14 22.74
N GLY A 43 -2.68 -8.64 23.29
CA GLY A 43 -2.64 -7.97 24.60
C GLY A 43 -2.94 -6.47 24.48
N SER A 44 -3.30 -5.84 25.59
CA SER A 44 -3.57 -4.39 25.65
C SER A 44 -2.30 -3.53 25.43
N GLY A 45 -1.12 -4.12 25.55
CA GLY A 45 0.17 -3.47 25.27
C GLY A 45 0.71 -3.70 23.87
N ASP A 46 -0.01 -4.47 23.03
CA ASP A 46 0.45 -4.77 21.68
C ASP A 46 -0.01 -3.70 20.70
N MET A 47 0.88 -3.34 19.77
CA MET A 47 0.55 -2.51 18.64
C MET A 47 0.42 -3.37 17.37
N VAL A 48 -0.73 -3.29 16.71
CA VAL A 48 -0.99 -3.98 15.46
C VAL A 48 -0.95 -2.98 14.31
N VAL A 49 -0.09 -3.21 13.31
CA VAL A 49 0.04 -2.34 12.14
C VAL A 49 -0.54 -3.04 10.92
N LEU A 50 -1.49 -2.40 10.25
CA LEU A 50 -2.20 -2.92 9.09
C LEU A 50 -2.06 -1.97 7.90
N ASN A 51 -1.76 -2.54 6.73
CA ASN A 51 -1.75 -1.82 5.45
C ASN A 51 -2.36 -2.70 4.36
N GLY A 52 -3.10 -2.08 3.43
CA GLY A 52 -3.74 -2.82 2.33
C GLY A 52 -4.32 -1.91 1.26
N GLY A 53 -4.73 -2.52 0.12
CA GLY A 53 -5.51 -1.88 -0.93
C GLY A 53 -4.75 -1.62 -2.23
N ILE A 54 -3.43 -1.39 -2.22
CA ILE A 54 -2.67 -1.13 -3.47
C ILE A 54 -2.86 -2.26 -4.48
N SER A 55 -2.71 -3.50 -4.03
CA SER A 55 -2.83 -4.69 -4.89
C SER A 55 -4.26 -4.92 -5.39
N ASP A 56 -5.28 -4.50 -4.63
CA ASP A 56 -6.67 -4.54 -5.09
C ASP A 56 -6.86 -3.55 -6.25
N VAL A 57 -6.35 -2.32 -6.14
CA VAL A 57 -6.43 -1.31 -7.20
C VAL A 57 -5.64 -1.75 -8.44
N ILE A 58 -4.43 -2.31 -8.29
CA ILE A 58 -3.63 -2.85 -9.41
C ILE A 58 -4.41 -3.92 -10.16
N THR A 59 -4.98 -4.89 -9.45
CA THR A 59 -5.74 -5.99 -10.07
C THR A 59 -6.98 -5.49 -10.79
N GLN A 60 -7.69 -4.51 -10.24
CA GLN A 60 -8.84 -3.90 -10.88
C GLN A 60 -8.43 -3.14 -12.17
N MET A 61 -7.30 -2.41 -12.13
CA MET A 61 -6.80 -1.72 -13.32
C MET A 61 -6.38 -2.71 -14.42
N ALA A 62 -5.78 -3.85 -14.06
CA ALA A 62 -5.48 -4.90 -15.01
C ALA A 62 -6.74 -5.45 -15.70
N ALA A 63 -7.83 -5.63 -14.94
CA ALA A 63 -9.13 -6.05 -15.49
C ALA A 63 -9.77 -4.99 -16.41
N VAL A 64 -9.63 -3.69 -16.09
CA VAL A 64 -10.05 -2.59 -16.97
C VAL A 64 -9.24 -2.61 -18.26
N THR A 65 -7.92 -2.77 -18.18
CA THR A 65 -7.05 -2.85 -19.35
C THR A 65 -7.38 -4.05 -20.24
N ALA A 66 -7.75 -5.18 -19.64
CA ALA A 66 -8.20 -6.38 -20.36
C ALA A 66 -9.63 -6.27 -20.92
N GLY A 67 -10.36 -5.19 -20.64
CA GLY A 67 -11.74 -4.99 -21.08
C GLY A 67 -12.77 -5.88 -20.37
N THR A 68 -12.38 -6.56 -19.27
CA THR A 68 -13.26 -7.42 -18.47
C THR A 68 -13.98 -6.66 -17.36
N LEU A 69 -13.60 -5.41 -17.13
CA LEU A 69 -14.18 -4.51 -16.13
C LEU A 69 -14.29 -3.10 -16.70
N THR A 70 -15.36 -2.39 -16.40
CA THR A 70 -15.47 -0.95 -16.70
C THR A 70 -14.77 -0.11 -15.64
N GLU A 71 -14.37 1.13 -15.97
CA GLU A 71 -13.81 2.08 -15.01
C GLU A 71 -14.77 2.35 -13.83
N ALA A 72 -16.06 2.47 -14.11
CA ALA A 72 -17.08 2.64 -13.06
C ALA A 72 -17.15 1.44 -12.09
N GLN A 73 -17.07 0.22 -12.62
CA GLN A 73 -17.01 -0.98 -11.79
C GLN A 73 -15.72 -1.05 -10.97
N MET A 74 -14.58 -0.64 -11.53
CA MET A 74 -13.32 -0.52 -10.80
C MET A 74 -13.47 0.38 -9.57
N ILE A 75 -14.09 1.55 -9.72
CA ILE A 75 -14.34 2.47 -8.61
C ILE A 75 -15.22 1.83 -7.53
N THR A 76 -16.33 1.19 -7.93
CA THR A 76 -17.21 0.47 -7.00
C THR A 76 -16.48 -0.66 -6.26
N ASN A 77 -15.63 -1.40 -6.96
CA ASN A 77 -14.84 -2.47 -6.36
C ASN A 77 -13.75 -1.93 -5.41
N ALA A 78 -13.16 -0.77 -5.70
CA ALA A 78 -12.23 -0.11 -4.80
C ALA A 78 -12.92 0.34 -3.51
N GLU A 79 -14.14 0.89 -3.59
CA GLU A 79 -14.96 1.20 -2.42
C GLU A 79 -15.27 -0.07 -1.60
N GLN A 80 -15.62 -1.18 -2.25
CA GLN A 80 -15.88 -2.43 -1.54
C GLN A 80 -14.62 -2.97 -0.85
N ALA A 81 -13.46 -2.94 -1.52
CA ALA A 81 -12.19 -3.35 -0.92
C ALA A 81 -11.83 -2.50 0.31
N GLY A 82 -12.15 -1.20 0.30
CA GLY A 82 -11.99 -0.31 1.47
C GLY A 82 -12.88 -0.75 2.65
N ARG A 83 -14.15 -1.07 2.40
CA ARG A 83 -15.07 -1.64 3.41
C ARG A 83 -14.58 -2.98 3.95
N ASP A 84 -14.13 -3.84 3.05
CA ASP A 84 -13.61 -5.16 3.40
C ASP A 84 -12.36 -5.04 4.30
N PHE A 85 -11.49 -4.07 4.03
CA PHE A 85 -10.33 -3.80 4.86
C PHE A 85 -10.73 -3.24 6.23
N ALA A 86 -11.68 -2.32 6.30
CA ALA A 86 -12.26 -1.83 7.55
C ALA A 86 -12.82 -2.96 8.41
N ALA A 87 -13.50 -3.93 7.78
CA ALA A 87 -13.99 -5.12 8.48
C ALA A 87 -12.84 -5.94 9.09
N GLN A 88 -11.68 -6.04 8.42
CA GLN A 88 -10.51 -6.72 8.97
C GLN A 88 -9.90 -5.94 10.16
N VAL A 89 -9.83 -4.61 10.08
CA VAL A 89 -9.41 -3.76 11.21
C VAL A 89 -10.32 -4.00 12.41
N ARG A 90 -11.62 -4.01 12.20
CA ARG A 90 -12.63 -4.25 13.26
C ARG A 90 -12.45 -5.63 13.91
N ARG A 91 -12.10 -6.66 13.14
CA ARG A 91 -11.82 -8.00 13.70
C ARG A 91 -10.66 -7.98 14.69
N VAL A 92 -9.59 -7.26 14.37
CA VAL A 92 -8.42 -7.13 15.26
C VAL A 92 -8.79 -6.37 16.54
N VAL A 93 -9.55 -5.28 16.41
CA VAL A 93 -10.05 -4.52 17.57
C VAL A 93 -10.97 -5.38 18.45
N ASN A 94 -11.88 -6.16 17.83
CA ASN A 94 -12.79 -7.04 18.57
C ASN A 94 -12.08 -8.22 19.25
N ALA A 95 -10.90 -8.60 18.75
CA ALA A 95 -10.04 -9.59 19.39
C ALA A 95 -9.28 -9.05 20.62
N GLY A 96 -9.40 -7.75 20.93
CA GLY A 96 -8.81 -7.13 22.12
C GLY A 96 -7.71 -6.12 21.87
N ALA A 97 -7.34 -5.84 20.61
CA ALA A 97 -6.36 -4.82 20.29
C ALA A 97 -6.84 -3.42 20.73
N THR A 98 -5.99 -2.70 21.42
CA THR A 98 -6.23 -1.31 21.89
C THR A 98 -5.41 -0.29 21.12
N HIS A 99 -4.37 -0.71 20.38
CA HIS A 99 -3.49 0.15 19.60
C HIS A 99 -3.35 -0.43 18.20
N VAL A 100 -4.23 -0.02 17.29
CA VAL A 100 -4.23 -0.47 15.88
C VAL A 100 -3.88 0.70 14.97
N VAL A 101 -2.76 0.59 14.27
CA VAL A 101 -2.32 1.58 13.27
C VAL A 101 -2.75 1.08 11.89
N VAL A 102 -3.45 1.91 11.15
CA VAL A 102 -4.00 1.56 9.83
C VAL A 102 -3.54 2.56 8.79
N ALA A 103 -2.97 2.08 7.70
CA ALA A 103 -2.74 2.87 6.51
C ALA A 103 -3.45 2.24 5.30
N GLY A 104 -4.16 3.05 4.53
CA GLY A 104 -4.73 2.65 3.24
C GLY A 104 -3.70 2.78 2.12
N THR A 105 -4.19 3.08 0.91
CA THR A 105 -3.34 3.32 -0.26
C THR A 105 -2.79 4.75 -0.25
N TYR A 106 -1.61 4.95 -0.82
CA TYR A 106 -1.27 6.27 -1.33
C TYR A 106 -2.10 6.59 -2.59
N ASP A 107 -2.06 7.82 -3.08
CA ASP A 107 -2.70 8.20 -4.36
C ASP A 107 -1.93 7.58 -5.54
N LEU A 108 -2.38 6.41 -6.02
CA LEU A 108 -1.72 5.71 -7.12
C LEU A 108 -1.69 6.53 -8.42
N GLY A 109 -2.56 7.52 -8.58
CA GLY A 109 -2.48 8.44 -9.70
C GLY A 109 -1.20 9.28 -9.72
N ARG A 110 -0.45 9.35 -8.61
CA ARG A 110 0.86 10.00 -8.51
C ARG A 110 2.02 9.10 -8.94
N SER A 111 1.76 7.83 -9.20
CA SER A 111 2.80 6.89 -9.59
C SER A 111 3.29 7.11 -11.03
N PRO A 112 4.56 6.78 -11.32
CA PRO A 112 5.06 6.70 -12.69
C PRO A 112 4.21 5.77 -13.57
N TRP A 113 3.68 4.69 -12.98
CA TRP A 113 2.77 3.77 -13.67
C TRP A 113 1.50 4.46 -14.18
N ALA A 114 0.82 5.23 -13.32
CA ALA A 114 -0.41 5.95 -13.71
C ALA A 114 -0.19 6.86 -14.91
N THR A 115 0.95 7.55 -14.93
CA THR A 115 1.37 8.41 -16.03
C THR A 115 1.65 7.61 -17.31
N SER A 116 2.37 6.49 -17.20
CA SER A 116 2.77 5.66 -18.33
C SER A 116 1.58 5.03 -19.07
N ILE A 117 0.51 4.70 -18.33
CA ILE A 117 -0.72 4.13 -18.90
C ILE A 117 -1.83 5.18 -19.16
N ASN A 118 -1.54 6.46 -18.93
CA ASN A 118 -2.49 7.57 -19.06
C ASN A 118 -3.80 7.37 -18.26
N LYS A 119 -3.68 6.90 -17.01
CA LYS A 119 -4.81 6.62 -16.10
C LYS A 119 -4.69 7.34 -14.75
N VAL A 120 -4.06 8.50 -14.75
CA VAL A 120 -3.84 9.33 -13.54
C VAL A 120 -5.15 9.57 -12.77
N SER A 121 -6.18 10.10 -13.44
CA SER A 121 -7.44 10.45 -12.79
C SER A 121 -8.17 9.22 -12.24
N LEU A 122 -8.21 8.12 -12.99
CA LEU A 122 -8.87 6.89 -12.58
C LEU A 122 -8.20 6.27 -11.36
N LEU A 123 -6.88 6.19 -11.35
CA LEU A 123 -6.13 5.61 -10.23
C LEU A 123 -6.17 6.51 -8.99
N SER A 124 -6.19 7.85 -9.16
CA SER A 124 -6.43 8.78 -8.04
C SER A 124 -7.83 8.58 -7.46
N GLU A 125 -8.86 8.46 -8.29
CA GLU A 125 -10.22 8.25 -7.82
C GLU A 125 -10.36 6.90 -7.10
N ALA A 126 -9.85 5.81 -7.67
CA ALA A 126 -9.90 4.49 -7.04
C ALA A 126 -9.22 4.48 -5.66
N SER A 127 -8.03 5.09 -5.54
CA SER A 127 -7.31 5.24 -4.28
C SER A 127 -8.09 6.06 -3.25
N SER A 128 -8.66 7.18 -3.68
CA SER A 128 -9.49 8.04 -2.83
C SER A 128 -10.74 7.32 -2.33
N ARG A 129 -11.43 6.57 -3.20
CA ARG A 129 -12.64 5.82 -2.84
C ARG A 129 -12.36 4.69 -1.86
N PHE A 130 -11.27 3.94 -2.07
CA PHE A 130 -10.80 2.95 -1.11
C PHE A 130 -10.55 3.58 0.27
N ASN A 131 -9.73 4.64 0.33
CA ASN A 131 -9.35 5.27 1.58
C ASN A 131 -10.55 5.90 2.30
N ARG A 132 -11.46 6.53 1.57
CA ARG A 132 -12.66 7.15 2.13
C ARG A 132 -13.56 6.10 2.80
N THR A 133 -13.85 4.99 2.12
CA THR A 133 -14.71 3.95 2.69
C THR A 133 -14.05 3.26 3.88
N LEU A 134 -12.74 2.99 3.80
CA LEU A 134 -11.97 2.51 4.94
C LEU A 134 -12.12 3.44 6.14
N LEU A 135 -11.84 4.75 5.95
CA LEU A 135 -11.87 5.73 7.04
C LEU A 135 -13.24 5.87 7.67
N VAL A 136 -14.30 5.94 6.85
CA VAL A 136 -15.69 6.06 7.33
C VAL A 136 -16.07 4.83 8.17
N ASP A 137 -15.69 3.63 7.73
CA ASP A 137 -16.10 2.38 8.37
C ASP A 137 -15.28 1.99 9.60
N ILE A 138 -14.21 2.75 9.93
CA ILE A 138 -13.42 2.56 11.15
C ILE A 138 -13.58 3.70 12.16
N VAL A 139 -14.29 4.78 11.83
CA VAL A 139 -14.36 5.99 12.65
C VAL A 139 -14.96 5.73 14.05
N ASP A 140 -15.91 4.82 14.15
CA ASP A 140 -16.55 4.44 15.41
C ASP A 140 -15.65 3.58 16.34
N LEU A 141 -14.51 3.09 15.84
CA LEU A 141 -13.52 2.37 16.65
C LEU A 141 -12.74 3.31 17.59
N GLY A 142 -12.86 4.61 17.39
CA GLY A 142 -12.41 5.65 18.32
C GLY A 142 -10.91 5.60 18.60
N ASP A 143 -10.59 5.66 19.89
CA ASP A 143 -9.19 5.78 20.36
C ASP A 143 -8.35 4.51 20.15
N ARG A 144 -8.99 3.40 19.83
CA ARG A 144 -8.28 2.12 19.58
C ARG A 144 -7.63 2.04 18.20
N VAL A 145 -7.98 2.95 17.29
CA VAL A 145 -7.46 2.95 15.91
C VAL A 145 -6.85 4.31 15.57
N ARG A 146 -5.62 4.28 15.05
CA ARG A 146 -4.98 5.43 14.43
C ARG A 146 -4.90 5.22 12.92
N TYR A 147 -5.68 5.97 12.16
CA TYR A 147 -5.49 6.06 10.71
C TYR A 147 -4.30 6.97 10.40
N VAL A 148 -3.35 6.45 9.62
CA VAL A 148 -2.19 7.20 9.10
C VAL A 148 -2.43 7.47 7.63
N ASP A 149 -2.62 8.72 7.26
CA ASP A 149 -2.98 9.11 5.91
C ASP A 149 -1.77 9.06 4.97
N ALA A 150 -1.61 7.91 4.31
CA ALA A 150 -0.57 7.69 3.31
C ALA A 150 -0.77 8.58 2.07
N ALA A 151 -2.02 8.77 1.61
CA ALA A 151 -2.29 9.60 0.44
C ALA A 151 -1.88 11.06 0.69
N TYR A 152 -2.23 11.63 1.84
CA TYR A 152 -1.82 12.97 2.22
C TYR A 152 -0.30 13.12 2.25
N TYR A 153 0.40 12.24 2.98
CA TYR A 153 1.84 12.36 3.16
C TYR A 153 2.62 12.20 1.86
N PHE A 154 2.31 11.17 1.08
CA PHE A 154 2.99 10.94 -0.19
C PHE A 154 2.66 12.01 -1.24
N ASN A 155 1.44 12.60 -1.21
CA ASN A 155 1.11 13.74 -2.07
C ASN A 155 1.97 14.97 -1.75
N LEU A 156 2.22 15.28 -0.47
CA LEU A 156 3.15 16.34 -0.08
C LEU A 156 4.56 16.08 -0.62
N LEU A 157 5.05 14.86 -0.45
CA LEU A 157 6.38 14.45 -0.84
C LEU A 157 6.58 14.49 -2.37
N VAL A 158 5.62 13.98 -3.13
CA VAL A 158 5.70 13.95 -4.60
C VAL A 158 5.54 15.36 -5.20
N ASN A 159 4.68 16.19 -4.62
CA ASN A 159 4.47 17.56 -5.10
C ASN A 159 5.61 18.53 -4.75
N SER A 160 6.35 18.27 -3.67
CA SER A 160 7.43 19.12 -3.20
C SER A 160 8.65 18.31 -2.77
N PRO A 161 9.25 17.53 -3.69
CA PRO A 161 10.31 16.56 -3.37
C PRO A 161 11.53 17.24 -2.72
N GLY A 162 11.87 18.47 -3.11
CA GLY A 162 12.98 19.21 -2.53
C GLY A 162 12.88 19.42 -1.02
N ASN A 163 11.68 19.56 -0.47
CA ASN A 163 11.46 19.68 0.98
C ASN A 163 11.83 18.39 1.75
N TYR A 164 11.93 17.26 1.05
CA TYR A 164 12.28 15.95 1.58
C TYR A 164 13.68 15.49 1.13
N SER A 165 14.50 16.43 0.64
CA SER A 165 15.83 16.17 0.09
C SER A 165 15.81 15.21 -1.13
N LEU A 166 14.71 15.13 -1.85
CA LEU A 166 14.57 14.40 -3.11
C LEU A 166 14.72 15.36 -4.29
N ASN A 167 15.20 14.84 -5.42
CA ASN A 167 15.29 15.62 -6.66
C ASN A 167 14.49 14.98 -7.82
N ASN A 168 13.91 13.80 -7.60
CA ASN A 168 13.07 13.12 -8.57
C ASN A 168 11.89 12.41 -7.90
N SER A 169 10.67 12.73 -8.34
CA SER A 169 9.41 12.13 -7.86
C SER A 169 8.56 11.54 -8.98
N THR A 170 9.10 11.39 -10.18
CA THR A 170 8.34 10.97 -11.37
C THR A 170 8.95 9.77 -12.11
N THR A 171 10.21 9.44 -11.83
CA THR A 171 10.94 8.38 -12.53
C THR A 171 11.39 7.32 -11.52
N PRO A 172 11.20 6.02 -11.80
CA PRO A 172 11.81 4.95 -11.01
C PRO A 172 13.33 5.02 -11.04
N VAL A 173 13.98 4.74 -9.92
CA VAL A 173 15.46 4.71 -9.87
C VAL A 173 16.03 3.36 -10.26
N CYS A 174 15.27 2.26 -10.08
CA CYS A 174 15.70 0.93 -10.49
C CYS A 174 15.48 0.69 -11.99
N THR A 175 16.33 -0.17 -12.56
CA THR A 175 16.24 -0.62 -13.96
C THR A 175 16.09 -2.14 -14.08
N SER A 176 15.87 -2.82 -12.95
CA SER A 176 15.72 -4.27 -12.84
C SER A 176 14.37 -4.73 -13.42
N VAL A 177 14.38 -5.09 -14.72
CA VAL A 177 13.20 -5.60 -15.43
C VAL A 177 12.90 -7.03 -14.98
N ASP A 178 11.63 -7.28 -14.65
CA ASP A 178 11.10 -8.61 -14.35
C ASP A 178 10.40 -9.16 -15.61
N SER A 179 10.81 -10.35 -16.05
CA SER A 179 10.17 -11.04 -17.19
C SER A 179 8.78 -11.59 -16.84
N GLY A 180 8.48 -11.75 -15.55
CA GLY A 180 7.18 -12.17 -15.02
C GLY A 180 6.29 -10.97 -14.68
N ASN A 181 5.20 -11.26 -13.97
CA ASN A 181 4.21 -10.27 -13.59
C ASN A 181 4.60 -9.41 -12.36
N GLY A 182 5.71 -9.74 -11.71
CA GLY A 182 6.39 -9.00 -10.65
C GLY A 182 5.49 -8.31 -9.63
N ILE A 183 5.28 -7.02 -9.85
CA ILE A 183 4.43 -6.17 -9.01
C ILE A 183 2.97 -6.09 -9.50
N GLY A 184 2.58 -6.88 -10.50
CA GLY A 184 1.20 -6.98 -10.98
C GLY A 184 0.77 -5.95 -12.03
N ILE A 185 1.69 -5.17 -12.59
CA ILE A 185 1.40 -4.15 -13.62
C ILE A 185 1.75 -4.62 -15.05
N GLY A 186 1.98 -5.90 -15.21
CA GLY A 186 2.34 -6.54 -16.48
C GLY A 186 3.76 -7.09 -16.50
N ALA A 187 4.02 -8.01 -17.44
CA ALA A 187 5.35 -8.57 -17.67
C ALA A 187 6.29 -7.54 -18.27
N GLY A 188 7.59 -7.70 -18.02
CA GLY A 188 8.61 -6.81 -18.57
C GLY A 188 8.67 -5.43 -17.89
N GLN A 189 8.04 -5.25 -16.75
CA GLN A 189 8.10 -4.02 -15.97
C GLN A 189 9.25 -4.06 -14.96
N VAL A 190 9.71 -2.88 -14.56
CA VAL A 190 10.69 -2.76 -13.48
C VAL A 190 10.09 -3.26 -12.18
N ASN A 191 10.82 -4.12 -11.47
CA ASN A 191 10.45 -4.66 -10.16
C ASN A 191 11.52 -4.30 -9.13
N SER A 192 11.16 -3.50 -8.15
CA SER A 192 12.09 -3.05 -7.10
C SER A 192 12.58 -4.18 -6.20
N ALA A 193 11.89 -5.32 -6.12
CA ALA A 193 12.36 -6.49 -5.40
C ALA A 193 13.63 -7.12 -6.01
N LEU A 194 13.89 -6.84 -7.29
CA LEU A 194 15.09 -7.28 -8.01
C LEU A 194 16.18 -6.18 -8.07
N CYS A 195 15.93 -5.04 -7.43
CA CYS A 195 16.85 -3.89 -7.49
C CYS A 195 18.11 -4.13 -6.66
N THR A 196 19.26 -3.87 -7.28
CA THR A 196 20.57 -3.92 -6.65
C THR A 196 21.35 -2.64 -6.95
N SER A 197 22.50 -2.44 -6.35
CA SER A 197 23.38 -1.30 -6.69
C SER A 197 23.82 -1.30 -8.17
N GLY A 198 23.82 -2.46 -8.81
CA GLY A 198 24.15 -2.61 -10.25
C GLY A 198 22.97 -2.40 -11.20
N THR A 199 21.76 -2.27 -10.68
CA THR A 199 20.52 -2.09 -11.47
C THR A 199 19.83 -0.75 -11.15
N LEU A 200 20.61 0.28 -10.89
CA LEU A 200 20.17 1.66 -10.78
C LEU A 200 20.36 2.42 -12.09
N LEU A 201 19.59 3.47 -12.29
CA LEU A 201 19.86 4.43 -13.37
C LEU A 201 21.30 4.95 -13.28
N ALA A 202 21.98 5.05 -14.42
CA ALA A 202 23.36 5.51 -14.47
C ALA A 202 23.50 6.93 -13.85
N GLY A 203 24.40 7.07 -12.90
CA GLY A 203 24.65 8.33 -12.19
C GLY A 203 23.56 8.76 -11.20
N ALA A 204 22.53 7.94 -10.97
CA ALA A 204 21.49 8.27 -10.01
C ALA A 204 21.94 7.97 -8.57
N ASP A 205 21.58 8.89 -7.67
CA ASP A 205 21.66 8.67 -6.23
C ASP A 205 20.28 8.17 -5.73
N PRO A 206 20.13 6.90 -5.33
CA PRO A 206 18.84 6.31 -5.00
C PRO A 206 18.16 6.97 -3.78
N ILE A 207 18.91 7.64 -2.92
CA ILE A 207 18.33 8.37 -1.79
C ILE A 207 17.68 9.70 -2.19
N ARG A 208 17.84 10.12 -3.44
CA ARG A 208 17.24 11.33 -4.01
C ARG A 208 16.01 11.07 -4.87
N TYR A 209 15.60 9.82 -5.03
CA TYR A 209 14.44 9.43 -5.83
C TYR A 209 13.26 9.01 -4.94
N ALA A 210 12.05 9.40 -5.34
CA ALA A 210 10.85 8.98 -4.63
C ALA A 210 10.49 7.51 -4.94
N PHE A 211 10.55 7.10 -6.19
CA PHE A 211 10.12 5.79 -6.64
C PHE A 211 11.28 4.84 -6.92
N ALA A 212 11.18 3.62 -6.39
CA ALA A 212 12.08 2.52 -6.71
C ALA A 212 11.70 1.84 -8.03
N ASP A 213 10.41 1.55 -8.22
CA ASP A 213 9.81 1.02 -9.44
C ASP A 213 8.58 1.86 -9.84
N PRO A 214 7.83 1.52 -10.91
CA PRO A 214 6.70 2.33 -11.35
C PRO A 214 5.57 2.54 -10.32
N VAL A 215 5.53 1.75 -9.23
CA VAL A 215 4.47 1.80 -8.21
C VAL A 215 5.02 2.05 -6.80
N TYR A 216 6.15 1.43 -6.45
CA TYR A 216 6.62 1.41 -5.07
C TYR A 216 7.74 2.42 -4.82
N PHE A 217 7.74 2.97 -3.62
CA PHE A 217 8.69 3.98 -3.17
C PHE A 217 10.05 3.41 -2.81
N THR A 218 11.07 4.26 -2.81
CA THR A 218 12.42 3.92 -2.34
C THR A 218 12.45 3.70 -0.83
N PRO A 219 13.48 3.00 -0.31
CA PRO A 219 13.65 2.82 1.13
C PRO A 219 13.71 4.14 1.91
N VAL A 220 14.27 5.21 1.32
CA VAL A 220 14.33 6.52 1.98
C VAL A 220 12.93 7.11 2.17
N VAL A 221 12.07 6.99 1.17
CA VAL A 221 10.69 7.50 1.25
C VAL A 221 9.86 6.66 2.21
N ASN A 222 10.03 5.34 2.22
CA ASN A 222 9.40 4.47 3.21
C ASN A 222 9.84 4.81 4.64
N ARG A 223 11.12 5.16 4.85
CA ARG A 223 11.61 5.63 6.15
C ARG A 223 10.98 6.97 6.55
N LEU A 224 10.86 7.92 5.62
CA LEU A 224 10.20 9.20 5.87
C LEU A 224 8.73 9.01 6.26
N PHE A 225 8.02 8.12 5.57
CA PHE A 225 6.64 7.76 5.94
C PHE A 225 6.58 7.08 7.32
N GLY A 226 7.55 6.23 7.63
CA GLY A 226 7.67 5.59 8.96
C GLY A 226 7.84 6.63 10.10
N VAL A 227 8.64 7.68 9.88
CA VAL A 227 8.77 8.80 10.83
C VAL A 227 7.45 9.54 10.99
N TYR A 228 6.80 9.90 9.88
CA TYR A 228 5.49 10.53 9.92
C TYR A 228 4.45 9.67 10.67
N ALA A 229 4.39 8.38 10.39
CA ALA A 229 3.49 7.46 11.08
C ALA A 229 3.78 7.38 12.59
N TYR A 230 5.06 7.31 12.95
CA TYR A 230 5.49 7.31 14.35
C TYR A 230 5.06 8.57 15.10
N ASP A 231 5.22 9.75 14.49
CA ASP A 231 4.78 11.00 15.10
C ASP A 231 3.26 11.06 15.28
N GLN A 232 2.49 10.50 14.31
CA GLN A 232 1.04 10.38 14.41
C GLN A 232 0.61 9.44 15.55
N VAL A 233 1.36 8.35 15.75
CA VAL A 233 1.12 7.39 16.84
C VAL A 233 1.41 8.04 18.21
N ARG A 234 2.57 8.68 18.36
CA ARG A 234 2.96 9.36 19.61
C ARG A 234 2.04 10.50 20.04
N GLN A 235 1.33 11.11 19.12
CA GLN A 235 0.34 12.14 19.43
C GLN A 235 -0.99 11.56 19.94
N ARG A 236 -1.18 10.24 19.76
CA ARG A 236 -2.42 9.58 20.11
C ARG A 236 -2.30 8.76 21.41
N TRP A 237 -1.18 8.05 21.58
CA TRP A 237 -0.92 7.12 22.69
C TRP A 237 0.40 7.46 23.46
#